data_39213290b591bb92e1c440d332e85dbd
#
_entry.id   39213290b591bb92e1c440d332e85dbd
#
_cell.length_a   1.000
_cell.length_b   1.000
_cell.length_c   1.000
_cell.angle_alpha   90.00
_cell.angle_beta   90.00
_cell.angle_gamma   90.00
#
_symmetry.space_group_name_H-M   'P 1'
#
loop_
_entity.id
_entity.type
_entity.pdbx_description
1 polymer ?
#
loop_
_entity_poly.entity_id
_entity_poly.type
_entity_poly.pdbx_seq_one_letter_code
_entity_poly.pdbx_strand_id
1 'polypeptide(L)'
;MNVKIRKPWGMYEVLLDEPDYKVKKIYVRPYKRFSLQYHNHREEHWNIVEGIGTITQDDKSTTIRAGEYAYIPIKQIHRLEGGYKGITFIEIQRGICKEDDIVRLEDDFGRDTDKKVSHQ
;
A
#
# COMPACT_ATOMS: atom_id res chain seq x y z
N MET A 1 -5.42 21.44 4.75
CA MET A 1 -4.01 21.00 4.76
C MET A 1 -3.96 19.50 4.97
N ASN A 2 -3.21 18.81 4.13
CA ASN A 2 -3.15 17.35 4.18
C ASN A 2 -2.16 16.88 5.24
N VAL A 3 -2.46 15.76 5.89
CA VAL A 3 -1.61 15.16 6.90
C VAL A 3 -0.68 14.14 6.24
N LYS A 4 0.62 14.27 6.51
CA LYS A 4 1.64 13.34 6.03
C LYS A 4 2.02 12.39 7.14
N ILE A 5 1.97 11.10 6.85
CA ILE A 5 2.30 10.05 7.80
C ILE A 5 3.57 9.34 7.34
N ARG A 6 4.60 9.36 8.19
CA ARG A 6 5.86 8.66 7.91
C ARG A 6 5.76 7.20 8.31
N LYS A 7 6.31 6.35 7.47
CA LYS A 7 6.38 4.91 7.70
C LYS A 7 7.82 4.43 7.44
N PRO A 8 8.22 3.27 7.97
CA PRO A 8 9.59 2.77 7.73
C PRO A 8 9.93 2.61 6.26
N TRP A 9 8.94 2.34 5.41
CA TRP A 9 9.12 2.12 3.98
C TRP A 9 8.95 3.39 3.14
N GLY A 10 8.47 4.49 3.73
CA GLY A 10 8.23 5.72 2.97
C GLY A 10 7.27 6.65 3.69
N MET A 11 6.24 7.09 3.00
CA MET A 11 5.25 7.99 3.60
C MET A 11 3.95 7.97 2.79
N TYR A 12 2.88 8.43 3.42
CA TYR A 12 1.65 8.70 2.68
C TYR A 12 0.98 9.98 3.18
N GLU A 13 0.13 10.52 2.35
CA GLU A 13 -0.62 11.74 2.62
C GLU A 13 -2.08 11.46 2.27
N VAL A 14 -2.99 11.73 3.22
CA VAL A 14 -4.42 11.57 2.99
C VAL A 14 -4.93 12.81 2.27
N LEU A 15 -5.43 12.64 1.05
CA LEU A 15 -5.94 13.74 0.22
C LEU A 15 -7.43 13.94 0.39
N LEU A 16 -8.19 12.85 0.51
CA LEU A 16 -9.63 12.86 0.77
C LEU A 16 -9.97 11.71 1.69
N ASP A 17 -10.90 11.95 2.61
CA ASP A 17 -11.37 10.93 3.55
C ASP A 17 -12.89 11.06 3.64
N GLU A 18 -13.59 10.26 2.84
CA GLU A 18 -15.04 10.27 2.71
C GLU A 18 -15.63 8.98 3.27
N PRO A 19 -16.96 8.91 3.51
CA PRO A 19 -17.54 7.71 4.11
C PRO A 19 -17.29 6.40 3.35
N ASP A 20 -17.27 6.46 2.01
CA ASP A 20 -17.21 5.27 1.17
C ASP A 20 -15.91 5.14 0.40
N TYR A 21 -15.00 6.11 0.53
CA TYR A 21 -13.73 6.06 -0.17
C TYR A 21 -12.70 6.97 0.48
N LYS A 22 -11.43 6.66 0.22
CA LYS A 22 -10.30 7.44 0.72
C LYS A 22 -9.27 7.55 -0.40
N VAL A 23 -8.65 8.73 -0.53
CA VAL A 23 -7.63 8.97 -1.54
C VAL A 23 -6.34 9.33 -0.84
N LYS A 24 -5.26 8.66 -1.21
CA LYS A 24 -3.92 8.88 -0.65
C LYS A 24 -2.90 9.10 -1.76
N LYS A 25 -1.90 9.92 -1.45
CA LYS A 25 -0.65 9.95 -2.21
C LYS A 25 0.37 9.15 -1.40
N ILE A 26 0.99 8.15 -2.02
CA ILE A 26 1.89 7.23 -1.33
C ILE A 26 3.25 7.24 -2.03
N TYR A 27 4.32 7.32 -1.24
CA TYR A 27 5.69 7.23 -1.71
C TYR A 27 6.38 6.06 -1.01
N VAL A 28 6.96 5.14 -1.81
CA VAL A 28 7.78 4.04 -1.32
C VAL A 28 9.23 4.35 -1.66
N ARG A 29 10.09 4.39 -0.65
CA ARG A 29 11.50 4.74 -0.79
C ARG A 29 12.25 3.71 -1.64
N PRO A 30 13.40 4.09 -2.24
CA PRO A 30 14.19 3.15 -3.02
C PRO A 30 14.52 1.89 -2.24
N TYR A 31 14.23 0.74 -2.84
CA TYR A 31 14.51 -0.59 -2.32
C TYR A 31 13.85 -0.93 -1.00
N LYS A 32 12.88 -0.12 -0.56
CA LYS A 32 12.02 -0.43 0.57
C LYS A 32 10.68 -0.94 0.06
N ARG A 33 9.93 -1.61 0.94
CA ARG A 33 8.61 -2.14 0.59
C ARG A 33 7.73 -2.16 1.83
N PHE A 34 6.45 -1.92 1.65
CA PHE A 34 5.52 -2.13 2.76
C PHE A 34 5.21 -3.62 2.89
N SER A 35 4.47 -3.98 3.95
CA SER A 35 4.22 -5.38 4.26
C SER A 35 3.49 -6.10 3.14
N LEU A 36 3.71 -7.40 3.03
CA LEU A 36 2.85 -8.27 2.24
C LEU A 36 1.53 -8.40 3.00
N GLN A 37 0.44 -7.96 2.42
CA GLN A 37 -0.78 -7.66 3.17
C GLN A 37 -2.03 -7.86 2.34
N TYR A 38 -3.19 -7.92 3.01
CA TYR A 38 -4.48 -7.81 2.34
C TYR A 38 -5.46 -7.04 3.22
N HIS A 39 -6.56 -6.60 2.64
CA HIS A 39 -7.63 -5.87 3.31
C HIS A 39 -8.94 -6.60 3.11
N ASN A 40 -9.76 -6.63 4.16
CA ASN A 40 -11.01 -7.41 4.15
C ASN A 40 -12.23 -6.63 3.63
N HIS A 41 -12.18 -5.28 3.68
CA HIS A 41 -13.37 -4.47 3.49
C HIS A 41 -13.21 -3.38 2.44
N ARG A 42 -12.08 -3.34 1.73
CA ARG A 42 -11.86 -2.34 0.70
C ARG A 42 -11.08 -2.88 -0.48
N GLU A 43 -11.36 -2.35 -1.65
CA GLU A 43 -10.52 -2.52 -2.84
C GLU A 43 -9.65 -1.29 -3.01
N GLU A 44 -8.61 -1.37 -3.83
CA GLU A 44 -7.71 -0.25 -4.09
C GLU A 44 -7.43 -0.11 -5.57
N HIS A 45 -7.30 1.14 -6.01
CA HIS A 45 -6.94 1.50 -7.38
C HIS A 45 -5.69 2.37 -7.28
N TRP A 46 -4.62 1.96 -7.94
CA TRP A 46 -3.34 2.65 -7.90
C TRP A 46 -3.00 3.22 -9.26
N ASN A 47 -2.76 4.53 -9.32
CA ASN A 47 -2.23 5.19 -10.52
C ASN A 47 -0.81 5.64 -10.21
N ILE A 48 0.16 5.07 -10.91
CA ILE A 48 1.56 5.38 -10.69
C ILE A 48 1.88 6.71 -11.38
N VAL A 49 2.38 7.67 -10.61
CA VAL A 49 2.62 9.03 -11.14
C VAL A 49 4.10 9.33 -11.29
N GLU A 50 4.99 8.68 -10.52
CA GLU A 50 6.44 8.88 -10.62
C GLU A 50 7.16 7.60 -10.25
N GLY A 51 8.29 7.35 -10.92
CA GLY A 51 9.21 6.30 -10.55
C GLY A 51 8.86 4.93 -11.11
N ILE A 52 9.46 3.92 -10.49
CA ILE A 52 9.35 2.54 -10.93
C ILE A 52 9.45 1.64 -9.70
N GLY A 53 8.81 0.49 -9.74
CA GLY A 53 8.86 -0.47 -8.66
C GLY A 53 8.45 -1.86 -9.10
N THR A 54 8.32 -2.75 -8.12
CA THR A 54 7.86 -4.11 -8.31
C THR A 54 6.59 -4.31 -7.50
N ILE A 55 5.49 -4.60 -8.17
CA ILE A 55 4.22 -4.92 -7.53
C ILE A 55 4.08 -6.44 -7.43
N THR A 56 3.64 -6.89 -6.26
CA THR A 56 3.28 -8.29 -6.04
C THR A 56 1.77 -8.35 -5.82
N GLN A 57 1.10 -9.18 -6.61
CA GLN A 57 -0.34 -9.46 -6.48
C GLN A 57 -0.49 -10.97 -6.44
N ASP A 58 -0.95 -11.48 -5.30
CA ASP A 58 -0.95 -12.91 -4.97
C ASP A 58 0.48 -13.47 -5.14
N ASP A 59 0.71 -14.39 -6.07
CA ASP A 59 2.01 -15.02 -6.29
C ASP A 59 2.77 -14.44 -7.48
N LYS A 60 2.26 -13.35 -8.08
CA LYS A 60 2.90 -12.74 -9.26
C LYS A 60 3.56 -11.42 -8.90
N SER A 61 4.79 -11.25 -9.37
CA SER A 61 5.52 -9.98 -9.21
C SER A 61 5.87 -9.44 -10.58
N THR A 62 5.55 -8.18 -10.83
CA THR A 62 5.81 -7.52 -12.11
C THR A 62 6.34 -6.11 -11.86
N THR A 63 7.06 -5.59 -12.84
CA THR A 63 7.50 -4.20 -12.82
C THR A 63 6.31 -3.30 -13.13
N ILE A 64 6.21 -2.20 -12.37
CA ILE A 64 5.20 -1.17 -12.61
C ILE A 64 5.88 0.21 -12.57
N ARG A 65 5.42 1.13 -13.42
CA ARG A 65 6.08 2.43 -13.58
C ARG A 65 5.07 3.53 -13.84
N ALA A 66 5.57 4.78 -13.83
CA ALA A 66 4.76 5.97 -14.06
C ALA A 66 3.88 5.82 -15.31
N GLY A 67 2.61 6.19 -15.17
CA GLY A 67 1.61 6.06 -16.23
C GLY A 67 0.85 4.76 -16.21
N GLU A 68 1.26 3.79 -15.42
CA GLU A 68 0.60 2.50 -15.31
C GLU A 68 -0.35 2.45 -14.12
N TYR A 69 -1.22 1.47 -14.13
CA TYR A 69 -2.34 1.33 -13.22
C TYR A 69 -2.39 -0.09 -12.66
N ALA A 70 -2.77 -0.21 -11.39
CA ALA A 70 -3.00 -1.51 -10.76
C ALA A 70 -4.33 -1.49 -10.02
N TYR A 71 -5.06 -2.59 -10.09
CA TYR A 71 -6.28 -2.80 -9.33
C TYR A 71 -6.04 -3.91 -8.29
N ILE A 72 -6.38 -3.61 -7.04
CA ILE A 72 -6.21 -4.53 -5.93
C ILE A 72 -7.62 -4.88 -5.40
N PRO A 73 -8.16 -6.05 -5.75
CA PRO A 73 -9.45 -6.48 -5.22
C PRO A 73 -9.44 -6.68 -3.71
N ILE A 74 -10.61 -6.69 -3.12
CA ILE A 74 -10.78 -7.06 -1.70
C ILE A 74 -10.10 -8.41 -1.48
N LYS A 75 -9.33 -8.52 -0.40
CA LYS A 75 -8.63 -9.74 0.05
C LYS A 75 -7.46 -10.18 -0.84
N GLN A 76 -7.12 -9.44 -1.89
CA GLN A 76 -5.94 -9.80 -2.66
C GLN A 76 -4.67 -9.51 -1.87
N ILE A 77 -3.79 -10.50 -1.78
CA ILE A 77 -2.49 -10.34 -1.15
C ILE A 77 -1.62 -9.48 -2.07
N HIS A 78 -1.02 -8.43 -1.52
CA HIS A 78 -0.27 -7.49 -2.34
C HIS A 78 0.85 -6.80 -1.58
N ARG A 79 1.79 -6.25 -2.33
CA ARG A 79 2.93 -5.47 -1.83
C ARG A 79 3.53 -4.68 -2.98
N LEU A 80 4.16 -3.55 -2.65
CA LEU A 80 4.91 -2.76 -3.62
C LEU A 80 6.30 -2.47 -3.05
N GLU A 81 7.30 -2.69 -3.87
CA GLU A 81 8.69 -2.36 -3.56
C GLU A 81 9.14 -1.22 -4.47
N GLY A 82 9.79 -0.19 -3.91
CA GLY A 82 10.35 0.89 -4.69
C GLY A 82 11.59 0.45 -5.45
N GLY A 83 11.72 0.92 -6.68
CA GLY A 83 12.94 0.72 -7.46
C GLY A 83 14.01 1.74 -7.07
N TYR A 84 14.97 1.96 -7.98
CA TYR A 84 16.17 2.75 -7.67
C TYR A 84 15.89 4.23 -7.33
N LYS A 85 14.76 4.78 -7.76
CA LYS A 85 14.33 6.15 -7.42
C LYS A 85 13.12 6.17 -6.49
N GLY A 86 12.66 5.02 -6.04
CA GLY A 86 11.40 4.91 -5.34
C GLY A 86 10.23 5.01 -6.31
N ILE A 87 9.02 5.04 -5.76
CA ILE A 87 7.80 5.06 -6.56
C ILE A 87 6.73 5.86 -5.83
N THR A 88 6.02 6.70 -6.57
CA THR A 88 4.91 7.49 -6.04
C THR A 88 3.64 7.14 -6.79
N PHE A 89 2.55 6.93 -6.06
CA PHE A 89 1.27 6.64 -6.69
C PHE A 89 0.12 7.28 -5.93
N ILE A 90 -0.98 7.45 -6.65
CA ILE A 90 -2.26 7.91 -6.08
C ILE A 90 -3.11 6.67 -5.89
N GLU A 91 -3.54 6.44 -4.65
CA GLU A 91 -4.36 5.30 -4.28
C GLU A 91 -5.76 5.76 -3.99
N ILE A 92 -6.74 5.12 -4.62
CA ILE A 92 -8.14 5.29 -4.27
C ILE A 92 -8.59 4.01 -3.60
N GLN A 93 -8.93 4.10 -2.31
CA GLN A 93 -9.55 3.01 -1.55
C GLN A 93 -11.05 3.17 -1.66
N ARG A 94 -11.76 2.09 -1.93
CA ARG A 94 -13.22 2.13 -2.03
C ARG A 94 -13.82 1.00 -1.20
N GLY A 95 -14.79 1.35 -0.36
CA GLY A 95 -15.44 0.45 0.59
C GLY A 95 -15.35 1.01 2.00
N ILE A 96 -15.12 0.16 2.99
CA ILE A 96 -14.91 0.58 4.37
C ILE A 96 -13.40 0.78 4.55
N CYS A 97 -12.98 2.04 4.63
CA CYS A 97 -11.56 2.41 4.51
C CYS A 97 -10.96 2.75 5.87
N LYS A 98 -10.74 1.74 6.71
CA LYS A 98 -10.12 1.90 8.02
C LYS A 98 -8.67 1.45 7.99
N GLU A 99 -7.79 2.19 8.68
CA GLU A 99 -6.37 1.88 8.71
C GLU A 99 -6.07 0.55 9.40
N ASP A 100 -6.91 0.13 10.35
CA ASP A 100 -6.73 -1.14 11.06
C ASP A 100 -7.25 -2.35 10.25
N ASP A 101 -7.89 -2.13 9.11
CA ASP A 101 -8.27 -3.21 8.20
C ASP A 101 -7.05 -3.63 7.36
N ILE A 102 -6.11 -4.30 8.02
CA ILE A 102 -4.91 -4.79 7.38
C ILE A 102 -4.47 -6.09 8.05
N VAL A 103 -4.19 -7.11 7.23
CA VAL A 103 -3.60 -8.36 7.69
C VAL A 103 -2.20 -8.43 7.08
N ARG A 104 -1.18 -8.34 7.91
CA ARG A 104 0.21 -8.40 7.48
C ARG A 104 0.71 -9.83 7.53
N LEU A 105 1.17 -10.33 6.39
CA LEU A 105 1.69 -11.70 6.27
C LEU A 105 3.22 -11.73 6.41
N GLU A 106 3.91 -10.73 5.86
CA GLU A 106 5.35 -10.53 5.97
C GLU A 106 5.62 -9.04 6.12
N ASP A 107 6.57 -8.68 6.97
CA ASP A 107 6.91 -7.28 7.15
C ASP A 107 8.40 -7.15 7.48
N ASP A 108 9.14 -6.46 6.62
CA ASP A 108 10.57 -6.22 6.80
C ASP A 108 10.87 -5.45 8.09
N PHE A 109 9.87 -4.76 8.64
CA PHE A 109 10.02 -3.91 9.82
C PHE A 109 9.41 -4.53 11.08
N GLY A 110 9.03 -5.82 11.01
CA GLY A 110 8.58 -6.58 12.17
C GLY A 110 7.16 -6.35 12.64
N ARG A 111 6.34 -5.59 11.93
CA ARG A 111 4.98 -5.28 12.37
C ARG A 111 4.01 -6.45 12.28
N ASP A 112 4.36 -7.49 11.52
CA ASP A 112 3.57 -8.71 11.45
C ASP A 112 3.61 -9.51 12.75
N THR A 113 4.69 -9.39 13.53
CA THR A 113 4.83 -10.10 14.82
C THR A 113 3.89 -9.55 15.87
N ASP A 114 3.56 -8.26 15.83
CA ASP A 114 2.62 -7.65 16.77
C ASP A 114 1.25 -8.30 16.65
N LYS A 115 0.84 -8.61 15.44
CA LYS A 115 -0.43 -9.25 15.19
C LYS A 115 -0.45 -10.68 15.74
N LYS A 116 0.65 -11.41 15.61
CA LYS A 116 0.76 -12.77 16.16
C LYS A 116 0.67 -12.75 17.67
N VAL A 117 1.32 -11.79 18.31
CA VAL A 117 1.31 -11.64 19.77
C VAL A 117 -0.10 -11.34 20.26
N SER A 118 -0.83 -10.47 19.58
CA SER A 118 -2.16 -10.07 19.98
C SER A 118 -3.20 -11.20 19.90
N HIS A 119 -2.87 -12.29 19.26
CA HIS A 119 -3.77 -13.46 19.13
C HIS A 119 -3.50 -14.55 20.15
N GLN A 120 -2.55 -14.32 21.04
CA GLN A 120 -2.18 -15.31 22.04
C GLN A 120 -2.96 -15.17 23.34
#